data_ae68f1b2322b10dccf09a51e6a8f25a9
#
_entry.id   ae68f1b2322b10dccf09a51e6a8f25a9
#
_cell.length_a   1.000
_cell.length_b   1.000
_cell.length_c   1.000
_cell.angle_alpha   90.00
_cell.angle_beta   90.00
_cell.angle_gamma   90.00
#
_symmetry.space_group_name_H-M   'P 1'
#
loop_
_entity.id
_entity.type
_entity.pdbx_description
1 polymer ?
#
loop_
_entity_poly.entity_id
_entity_poly.type
_entity_poly.pdbx_seq_one_letter_code
_entity_poly.pdbx_strand_id
1 'polypeptide(L)' 'MTVWIVFEYADFINEIIGVYKEKEQAEKVHKEFPKWRYIEEHEVQ' A
#
# COMPACT_ATOMS: atom_id res chain seq x y z
N MET A 1 10.82 -10.98 -7.57
CA MET A 1 10.90 -9.74 -6.75
C MET A 1 9.53 -9.41 -6.20
N THR A 2 9.45 -9.11 -4.92
CA THR A 2 8.19 -8.78 -4.26
C THR A 2 8.07 -7.28 -4.07
N VAL A 3 6.88 -6.74 -4.32
CA VAL A 3 6.60 -5.33 -4.03
C VAL A 3 5.35 -5.26 -3.16
N TRP A 4 5.25 -4.16 -2.43
CA TRP A 4 4.10 -3.88 -1.57
C TRP A 4 3.41 -2.63 -2.07
N ILE A 5 2.14 -2.76 -2.41
CA ILE A 5 1.35 -1.67 -2.94
C ILE A 5 0.43 -1.17 -1.84
N VAL A 6 0.51 0.12 -1.55
CA VAL A 6 -0.37 0.75 -0.56
C VAL A 6 -1.53 1.41 -1.30
N PHE A 7 -2.73 1.00 -0.91
CA PHE A 7 -3.98 1.55 -1.45
C PHE A 7 -4.65 2.40 -0.39
N GLU A 8 -5.35 3.42 -0.84
CA GLU A 8 -6.21 4.20 0.03
C GLU A 8 -7.64 4.14 -0.51
N TYR A 9 -8.57 3.82 0.37
CA TYR A 9 -9.99 3.77 0.03
C TYR A 9 -10.63 5.09 0.43
N ALA A 10 -11.13 5.83 -0.55
CA ALA A 10 -11.80 7.10 -0.33
C ALA A 10 -12.91 7.26 -1.37
N ASP A 11 -14.09 7.69 -0.91
CA ASP A 11 -15.23 8.00 -1.80
C ASP A 11 -15.55 6.84 -2.75
N PHE A 12 -15.55 5.61 -2.24
CA PHE A 12 -15.82 4.39 -3.00
C PHE A 12 -14.80 4.08 -4.09
N ILE A 13 -13.66 4.76 -4.07
CA ILE A 13 -12.58 4.55 -5.03
C ILE A 13 -11.33 4.07 -4.29
N ASN A 14 -10.68 3.05 -4.83
CA ASN A 14 -9.37 2.61 -4.34
C ASN A 14 -8.30 3.30 -5.16
N GLU A 15 -7.45 4.06 -4.50
CA GLU A 15 -6.34 4.73 -5.15
C GLU A 15 -5.02 4.11 -4.72
N ILE A 16 -4.09 4.00 -5.65
CA ILE A 16 -2.74 3.55 -5.34
C ILE A 16 -1.96 4.74 -4.80
N ILE A 17 -1.52 4.64 -3.55
CA ILE A 17 -0.72 5.68 -2.91
C ILE A 17 0.75 5.51 -3.29
N GLY A 18 1.22 4.27 -3.34
CA GLY A 18 2.60 4.02 -3.72
C GLY A 18 2.90 2.54 -3.86
N VAL A 19 4.02 2.26 -4.51
CA VAL A 19 4.54 0.91 -4.68
C VAL A 19 5.93 0.89 -4.08
N TYR A 20 6.19 -0.04 -3.18
CA TYR A 20 7.42 -0.09 -2.41
C TYR A 20 8.09 -1.45 -2.53
N LYS A 21 9.41 -1.43 -2.61
CA LYS A 21 10.21 -2.66 -2.65
C LYS A 21 10.45 -3.23 -1.26
N GLU A 22 10.29 -2.41 -0.23
CA GLU A 22 10.50 -2.81 1.15
C GLU A 22 9.21 -2.70 1.94
N LYS A 23 8.89 -3.77 2.65
CA LYS A 23 7.67 -3.85 3.44
C LYS A 23 7.61 -2.74 4.49
N GLU A 24 8.77 -2.40 5.09
CA GLU A 24 8.83 -1.38 6.12
C GLU A 24 8.37 -0.02 5.62
N GLN A 25 8.72 0.32 4.39
CA GLN A 25 8.30 1.59 3.80
C GLN A 25 6.79 1.63 3.59
N ALA A 26 6.24 0.52 3.09
CA ALA A 26 4.80 0.41 2.91
C ALA A 26 4.06 0.52 4.25
N GLU A 27 4.60 -0.10 5.29
CA GLU A 27 3.99 -0.05 6.61
C GLU A 27 3.98 1.36 7.19
N LYS A 28 5.03 2.14 6.95
CA LYS A 28 5.09 3.53 7.41
C LYS A 28 3.98 4.37 6.76
N VAL A 29 3.79 4.18 5.48
CA VAL A 29 2.73 4.90 4.75
C VAL A 29 1.36 4.45 5.21
N HIS A 30 1.19 3.15 5.44
CA HIS A 30 -0.06 2.60 5.95
C HIS A 30 -0.41 3.17 7.32
N LYS A 31 0.58 3.33 8.20
CA LYS A 31 0.35 3.79 9.57
C LYS A 31 -0.16 5.22 9.65
N GLU A 32 0.06 6.02 8.61
CA GLU A 32 -0.42 7.41 8.61
C GLU A 32 -1.95 7.47 8.66
N PHE A 33 -2.62 6.57 7.95
CA PHE A 33 -4.08 6.49 7.93
C PHE A 33 -4.53 5.04 7.90
N PRO A 34 -4.34 4.30 9.01
CA PRO A 34 -4.55 2.85 9.01
C PRO A 34 -5.99 2.42 8.75
N LYS A 35 -6.96 3.30 9.01
CA LYS A 35 -8.37 2.98 8.77
C LYS A 35 -8.75 3.02 7.29
N TRP A 36 -8.00 3.80 6.51
CA TRP A 36 -8.35 4.07 5.13
C TRP A 36 -7.39 3.43 4.14
N ARG A 37 -6.27 2.90 4.62
CA ARG A 37 -5.23 2.33 3.77
C ARG A 37 -5.04 0.86 4.03
N TYR A 38 -4.66 0.11 2.98
CA TYR A 38 -4.28 -1.28 3.13
C TYR A 38 -3.11 -1.58 2.18
N ILE A 39 -2.43 -2.68 2.48
CA ILE A 39 -1.24 -3.10 1.75
C ILE A 39 -1.54 -4.41 1.04
N GLU A 40 -1.14 -4.52 -0.23
CA GLU A 40 -1.17 -5.78 -0.96
C GLU A 40 0.25 -6.17 -1.34
N GLU A 41 0.59 -7.42 -1.14
CA GLU A 41 1.87 -7.97 -1.54
C GLU A 41 1.73 -8.57 -2.93
N HIS A 42 2.63 -8.20 -3.84
CA HIS A 42 2.61 -8.70 -5.20
C HIS A 42 3.98 -9.22 -5.61
N GLU A 43 3.98 -10.36 -6.27
CA GLU A 43 5.20 -10.91 -6.85
C GLU A 43 5.35 -10.36 -8.27
N VAL A 44 6.51 -9.77 -8.54
CA VAL A 44 6.84 -9.22 -9.86
C VAL A 44 7.78 -10.19 -10.55
N GLN A 45 7.40 -10.66 -11.72
CA GLN A 45 8.22 -11.57 -12.50
C GLN A 45 9.15 -10.83 -13.44
#